data_b5113d78234a8ce83b7cda6fb1d00ea2
#
_entry.id   b5113d78234a8ce83b7cda6fb1d00ea2
#
_cell.length_a   1.000
_cell.length_b   1.000
_cell.length_c   1.000
_cell.angle_alpha   90.00
_cell.angle_beta   90.00
_cell.angle_gamma   90.00
#
_symmetry.space_group_name_H-M   'P 1'
#
loop_
_entity.id
_entity.type
_entity.pdbx_description
1 polymer ?
#
loop_
_entity_poly.entity_id
_entity_poly.type
_entity_poly.pdbx_seq_one_letter_code
_entity_poly.pdbx_strand_id
1 'polypeptide(L)'
;GKKNFLHDLRTELKAKTGTEPPFLANDPNIGGRFSMFSPVGMFTAELMGLDSDAMIKAAADVFEDFKAAQSIQESEAAKIAALDILLTQKGLQNRYSMVYADSFEALNKFRAQLKGESLNKTGVASTIQVPGVGTANHHSDLELLFKKDNKLVLEQIYWGKPAQDHVNSKSLDCLDDLVGQSNHQSLIDNHIIALGKYLIDNKAVVIQTIIPEQNEKYLSQ
;
A
#
# COMPACT_ATOMS: atom_id res chain seq x y z
N GLY A 1 -13.80 -34.23 -7.34
CA GLY A 1 -13.18 -33.07 -6.67
C GLY A 1 -11.68 -33.18 -6.69
N LYS A 2 -10.98 -32.10 -6.94
CA LYS A 2 -9.51 -32.07 -6.84
C LYS A 2 -9.12 -32.41 -5.41
N LYS A 3 -8.22 -33.39 -5.22
CA LYS A 3 -7.62 -33.67 -3.89
C LYS A 3 -7.04 -32.38 -3.34
N ASN A 4 -7.52 -31.97 -2.16
CA ASN A 4 -7.01 -30.80 -1.46
C ASN A 4 -6.11 -31.30 -0.33
N PHE A 5 -4.82 -30.99 -0.40
CA PHE A 5 -3.82 -31.37 0.60
C PHE A 5 -4.26 -31.05 2.04
N LEU A 6 -4.89 -29.89 2.26
CA LEU A 6 -5.36 -29.50 3.60
C LEU A 6 -6.48 -30.41 4.12
N HIS A 7 -7.32 -30.92 3.23
CA HIS A 7 -8.37 -31.88 3.62
C HIS A 7 -7.78 -33.23 4.01
N ASP A 8 -6.79 -33.70 3.25
CA ASP A 8 -6.09 -34.95 3.54
C ASP A 8 -5.31 -34.82 4.86
N LEU A 9 -4.60 -33.69 5.07
CA LEU A 9 -3.90 -33.39 6.31
C LEU A 9 -4.85 -33.34 7.52
N ARG A 10 -6.01 -32.68 7.40
CA ARG A 10 -7.02 -32.63 8.45
C ARG A 10 -7.50 -34.02 8.84
N THR A 11 -7.75 -34.88 7.86
CA THR A 11 -8.16 -36.26 8.08
C THR A 11 -7.09 -37.06 8.80
N GLU A 12 -5.83 -36.91 8.40
CA GLU A 12 -4.70 -37.59 9.03
C GLU A 12 -4.47 -37.10 10.47
N LEU A 13 -4.55 -35.81 10.71
CA LEU A 13 -4.43 -35.25 12.06
C LEU A 13 -5.54 -35.74 12.99
N LYS A 14 -6.80 -35.78 12.50
CA LYS A 14 -7.92 -36.36 13.25
C LYS A 14 -7.66 -37.82 13.63
N ALA A 15 -7.14 -38.60 12.70
CA ALA A 15 -6.82 -40.01 12.94
C ALA A 15 -5.71 -40.21 13.98
N LYS A 16 -4.69 -39.29 13.99
CA LYS A 16 -3.56 -39.36 14.91
C LYS A 16 -3.83 -38.82 16.31
N THR A 17 -4.63 -37.76 16.41
CA THR A 17 -4.85 -37.02 17.65
C THR A 17 -6.17 -37.34 18.32
N GLY A 18 -7.11 -37.99 17.63
CA GLY A 18 -8.49 -38.20 18.08
C GLY A 18 -9.37 -36.92 18.05
N THR A 19 -8.78 -35.81 17.74
CA THR A 19 -9.48 -34.49 17.71
C THR A 19 -9.51 -33.95 16.31
N GLU A 20 -10.69 -33.50 15.89
CA GLU A 20 -10.83 -32.85 14.58
C GLU A 20 -10.26 -31.42 14.62
N PRO A 21 -9.24 -31.08 13.81
CA PRO A 21 -8.71 -29.74 13.74
C PRO A 21 -9.76 -28.73 13.28
N PRO A 22 -9.77 -27.52 13.85
CA PRO A 22 -10.67 -26.47 13.40
C PRO A 22 -10.42 -26.18 11.91
N PHE A 23 -11.46 -25.78 11.21
CA PHE A 23 -11.41 -25.52 9.78
C PHE A 23 -12.18 -24.23 9.44
N LEU A 24 -11.50 -23.31 8.78
CA LEU A 24 -12.09 -22.13 8.20
C LEU A 24 -12.23 -22.33 6.70
N ALA A 25 -13.48 -22.40 6.24
CA ALA A 25 -13.74 -22.52 4.80
C ALA A 25 -13.41 -21.20 4.10
N ASN A 26 -12.66 -21.32 3.00
CA ASN A 26 -12.45 -20.19 2.08
C ASN A 26 -13.26 -20.42 0.80
N ASP A 27 -13.89 -19.37 0.27
CA ASP A 27 -14.64 -19.46 -0.98
C ASP A 27 -13.66 -19.77 -2.13
N PRO A 28 -13.85 -20.88 -2.88
CA PRO A 28 -12.96 -21.24 -3.98
C PRO A 28 -13.02 -20.27 -5.17
N ASN A 29 -14.00 -19.39 -5.22
CA ASN A 29 -14.13 -18.36 -6.25
C ASN A 29 -13.32 -17.09 -5.93
N ILE A 30 -12.82 -16.94 -4.70
CA ILE A 30 -11.96 -15.83 -4.32
C ILE A 30 -10.52 -16.16 -4.73
N GLY A 31 -9.99 -15.43 -5.71
CA GLY A 31 -8.58 -15.54 -6.12
C GLY A 31 -7.64 -15.04 -5.01
N GLY A 32 -6.42 -15.62 -4.94
CA GLY A 32 -5.47 -15.33 -3.86
C GLY A 32 -5.22 -13.85 -3.60
N ARG A 33 -5.02 -13.04 -4.66
CA ARG A 33 -4.79 -11.59 -4.52
C ARG A 33 -6.01 -10.79 -4.01
N PHE A 34 -7.20 -11.38 -4.00
CA PHE A 34 -8.43 -10.79 -3.48
C PHE A 34 -8.82 -11.36 -2.11
N SER A 35 -7.98 -12.20 -1.51
CA SER A 35 -8.33 -12.92 -0.29
C SER A 35 -7.99 -12.17 1.01
N MET A 36 -7.55 -10.91 0.94
CA MET A 36 -7.19 -10.12 2.12
C MET A 36 -8.34 -10.07 3.14
N PHE A 37 -9.56 -9.81 2.69
CA PHE A 37 -10.76 -9.75 3.54
C PHE A 37 -11.54 -11.08 3.60
N SER A 38 -10.92 -12.18 3.25
CA SER A 38 -11.45 -13.54 3.43
C SER A 38 -10.88 -14.17 4.72
N PRO A 39 -11.35 -15.36 5.11
CA PRO A 39 -10.77 -16.08 6.25
C PRO A 39 -9.24 -16.23 6.20
N VAL A 40 -8.63 -16.24 5.01
CA VAL A 40 -7.17 -16.33 4.84
C VAL A 40 -6.44 -15.12 5.43
N GLY A 41 -6.91 -13.92 5.12
CA GLY A 41 -6.29 -12.69 5.64
C GLY A 41 -6.77 -12.35 7.05
N MET A 42 -8.06 -12.46 7.31
CA MET A 42 -8.65 -12.07 8.59
C MET A 42 -8.24 -12.95 9.76
N PHE A 43 -8.09 -14.26 9.55
CA PHE A 43 -7.55 -15.14 10.58
C PHE A 43 -6.13 -14.73 11.00
N THR A 44 -5.30 -14.37 10.03
CA THR A 44 -3.93 -13.90 10.31
C THR A 44 -3.96 -12.55 11.05
N ALA A 45 -4.83 -11.63 10.65
CA ALA A 45 -5.01 -10.34 11.32
C ALA A 45 -5.39 -10.52 12.80
N GLU A 46 -6.37 -11.37 13.09
CA GLU A 46 -6.78 -11.72 14.47
C GLU A 46 -5.64 -12.31 15.28
N LEU A 47 -4.85 -13.24 14.71
CA LEU A 47 -3.69 -13.81 15.39
C LEU A 47 -2.62 -12.77 15.72
N MET A 48 -2.53 -11.71 14.94
CA MET A 48 -1.63 -10.58 15.18
C MET A 48 -2.22 -9.52 16.13
N GLY A 49 -3.46 -9.71 16.60
CA GLY A 49 -4.14 -8.79 17.50
C GLY A 49 -4.72 -7.55 16.81
N LEU A 50 -4.91 -7.59 15.50
CA LEU A 50 -5.58 -6.54 14.75
C LEU A 50 -7.10 -6.72 14.83
N ASP A 51 -7.84 -5.62 14.78
CA ASP A 51 -9.30 -5.61 14.75
C ASP A 51 -9.81 -5.93 13.34
N SER A 52 -10.06 -7.21 13.06
CA SER A 52 -10.52 -7.69 11.76
C SER A 52 -11.93 -7.18 11.42
N ASP A 53 -12.80 -6.96 12.40
CA ASP A 53 -14.13 -6.42 12.18
C ASP A 53 -14.06 -4.96 11.73
N ALA A 54 -13.21 -4.15 12.35
CA ALA A 54 -12.94 -2.78 11.93
C ALA A 54 -12.35 -2.73 10.51
N MET A 55 -11.44 -3.66 10.18
CA MET A 55 -10.86 -3.77 8.84
C MET A 55 -11.91 -4.09 7.78
N ILE A 56 -12.74 -5.10 8.00
CA ILE A 56 -13.82 -5.50 7.07
C ILE A 56 -14.81 -4.35 6.91
N LYS A 57 -15.21 -3.72 8.02
CA LYS A 57 -16.15 -2.60 7.99
C LYS A 57 -15.60 -1.44 7.17
N ALA A 58 -14.36 -1.07 7.37
CA ALA A 58 -13.72 0.04 6.65
C ALA A 58 -13.66 -0.22 5.13
N ALA A 59 -13.34 -1.45 4.72
CA ALA A 59 -13.35 -1.84 3.31
C ALA A 59 -14.77 -1.85 2.73
N ALA A 60 -15.76 -2.30 3.51
CA ALA A 60 -17.17 -2.28 3.10
C ALA A 60 -17.68 -0.85 2.94
N ASP A 61 -17.31 0.07 3.84
CA ASP A 61 -17.70 1.49 3.76
C ASP A 61 -17.19 2.11 2.43
N VAL A 62 -15.93 1.86 2.04
CA VAL A 62 -15.38 2.33 0.75
C VAL A 62 -16.14 1.74 -0.45
N PHE A 63 -16.51 0.47 -0.38
CA PHE A 63 -17.28 -0.18 -1.43
C PHE A 63 -18.68 0.40 -1.57
N GLU A 64 -19.37 0.65 -0.46
CA GLU A 64 -20.70 1.28 -0.48
C GLU A 64 -20.63 2.74 -0.96
N ASP A 65 -19.62 3.51 -0.56
CA ASP A 65 -19.36 4.86 -1.09
C ASP A 65 -19.15 4.83 -2.61
N PHE A 66 -18.36 3.87 -3.10
CA PHE A 66 -18.15 3.69 -4.55
C PHE A 66 -19.47 3.35 -5.29
N LYS A 67 -20.31 2.48 -4.73
CA LYS A 67 -21.60 2.10 -5.34
C LYS A 67 -22.62 3.23 -5.33
N ALA A 68 -22.62 4.05 -4.28
CA ALA A 68 -23.54 5.17 -4.12
C ALA A 68 -23.20 6.36 -5.01
N ALA A 69 -21.92 6.50 -5.42
CA ALA A 69 -21.43 7.61 -6.21
C ALA A 69 -22.14 7.72 -7.57
N GLN A 70 -22.65 8.90 -7.89
CA GLN A 70 -23.31 9.22 -9.16
C GLN A 70 -22.30 9.79 -10.18
N SER A 71 -21.12 10.15 -9.72
CA SER A 71 -20.03 10.72 -10.55
C SER A 71 -18.65 10.26 -10.02
N ILE A 72 -17.64 10.36 -10.89
CA ILE A 72 -16.25 10.07 -10.51
C ILE A 72 -15.80 10.96 -9.34
N GLN A 73 -16.29 12.17 -9.26
CA GLN A 73 -15.90 13.15 -8.24
C GLN A 73 -16.38 12.79 -6.83
N GLU A 74 -17.38 11.94 -6.71
CA GLU A 74 -17.98 11.56 -5.44
C GLU A 74 -17.32 10.34 -4.78
N SER A 75 -16.41 9.66 -5.49
CA SER A 75 -15.70 8.48 -4.97
C SER A 75 -14.19 8.61 -5.14
N GLU A 76 -13.44 8.50 -4.04
CA GLU A 76 -11.98 8.49 -4.10
C GLU A 76 -11.45 7.30 -4.91
N ALA A 77 -12.06 6.13 -4.77
CA ALA A 77 -11.70 4.95 -5.56
C ALA A 77 -11.90 5.17 -7.06
N ALA A 78 -13.01 5.82 -7.45
CA ALA A 78 -13.28 6.17 -8.84
C ALA A 78 -12.30 7.22 -9.37
N LYS A 79 -11.93 8.23 -8.57
CA LYS A 79 -10.93 9.24 -8.93
C LYS A 79 -9.56 8.62 -9.19
N ILE A 80 -9.12 7.73 -8.31
CA ILE A 80 -7.83 7.03 -8.47
C ILE A 80 -7.83 6.17 -9.73
N ALA A 81 -8.91 5.41 -9.98
CA ALA A 81 -9.04 4.60 -11.18
C ALA A 81 -9.04 5.44 -12.47
N ALA A 82 -9.77 6.55 -12.49
CA ALA A 82 -9.80 7.47 -13.62
C ALA A 82 -8.42 8.11 -13.86
N LEU A 83 -7.72 8.49 -12.81
CA LEU A 83 -6.35 9.01 -12.89
C LEU A 83 -5.39 7.97 -13.48
N ASP A 84 -5.48 6.71 -13.07
CA ASP A 84 -4.67 5.62 -13.61
C ASP A 84 -4.90 5.44 -15.12
N ILE A 85 -6.14 5.50 -15.57
CA ILE A 85 -6.51 5.40 -16.98
C ILE A 85 -5.96 6.61 -17.77
N LEU A 86 -6.17 7.82 -17.28
CA LEU A 86 -5.71 9.04 -17.95
C LEU A 86 -4.18 9.09 -18.08
N LEU A 87 -3.46 8.71 -17.06
CA LEU A 87 -2.00 8.65 -17.08
C LEU A 87 -1.50 7.60 -18.08
N THR A 88 -2.14 6.43 -18.11
CA THR A 88 -1.84 5.38 -19.09
C THR A 88 -2.06 5.87 -20.53
N GLN A 89 -3.18 6.54 -20.80
CA GLN A 89 -3.48 7.12 -22.12
C GLN A 89 -2.47 8.20 -22.55
N LYS A 90 -1.86 8.89 -21.58
CA LYS A 90 -0.76 9.85 -21.82
C LYS A 90 0.62 9.19 -21.94
N GLY A 91 0.70 7.86 -21.90
CA GLY A 91 1.96 7.13 -21.96
C GLY A 91 2.77 7.16 -20.65
N LEU A 92 2.15 7.55 -19.52
CA LEU A 92 2.72 7.61 -18.19
C LEU A 92 2.36 6.33 -17.42
N GLN A 93 2.86 5.20 -17.89
CA GLN A 93 2.51 3.88 -17.35
C GLN A 93 3.38 3.46 -16.16
N ASN A 94 4.58 4.02 -16.06
CA ASN A 94 5.53 3.65 -15.03
C ASN A 94 5.28 4.45 -13.75
N ARG A 95 4.93 3.77 -12.69
CA ARG A 95 4.71 4.33 -11.36
C ARG A 95 5.80 3.91 -10.42
N TYR A 96 6.49 4.87 -9.89
CA TYR A 96 7.39 4.65 -8.77
C TYR A 96 6.64 5.00 -7.48
N SER A 97 6.27 3.97 -6.73
CA SER A 97 5.47 4.12 -5.51
C SER A 97 6.39 4.09 -4.30
N MET A 98 6.64 5.27 -3.73
CA MET A 98 7.47 5.48 -2.55
C MET A 98 6.60 5.55 -1.30
N VAL A 99 6.83 4.62 -0.38
CA VAL A 99 6.22 4.68 0.95
C VAL A 99 7.22 5.24 1.96
N TYR A 100 6.76 6.10 2.85
CA TYR A 100 7.61 6.77 3.85
C TYR A 100 7.34 6.28 5.28
N ALA A 101 7.02 5.01 5.38
CA ALA A 101 6.96 4.26 6.62
C ALA A 101 7.19 2.79 6.34
N ASP A 102 8.00 2.12 7.15
CA ASP A 102 8.31 0.69 6.99
C ASP A 102 7.05 -0.17 7.06
N SER A 103 6.06 0.24 7.86
CA SER A 103 4.75 -0.42 7.95
C SER A 103 3.98 -0.50 6.62
N PHE A 104 4.28 0.36 5.65
CA PHE A 104 3.67 0.33 4.32
C PHE A 104 4.41 -0.52 3.30
N GLU A 105 5.59 -1.04 3.60
CA GLU A 105 6.40 -1.76 2.61
C GLU A 105 5.66 -2.97 2.04
N ALA A 106 5.11 -3.80 2.93
CA ALA A 106 4.35 -4.99 2.52
C ALA A 106 3.07 -4.61 1.74
N LEU A 107 2.34 -3.58 2.19
CA LEU A 107 1.16 -3.06 1.50
C LEU A 107 1.51 -2.55 0.09
N ASN A 108 2.63 -1.85 -0.05
CA ASN A 108 3.09 -1.34 -1.35
C ASN A 108 3.43 -2.47 -2.33
N LYS A 109 4.09 -3.52 -1.87
CA LYS A 109 4.36 -4.74 -2.65
C LYS A 109 3.06 -5.45 -3.04
N PHE A 110 2.11 -5.56 -2.12
CA PHE A 110 0.79 -6.13 -2.39
C PHE A 110 0.02 -5.32 -3.44
N ARG A 111 0.02 -3.98 -3.35
CA ARG A 111 -0.59 -3.10 -4.36
C ARG A 111 0.04 -3.28 -5.74
N ALA A 112 1.36 -3.43 -5.81
CA ALA A 112 2.06 -3.70 -7.08
C ALA A 112 1.62 -5.03 -7.70
N GLN A 113 1.52 -6.09 -6.91
CA GLN A 113 0.99 -7.38 -7.36
C GLN A 113 -0.47 -7.26 -7.81
N LEU A 114 -1.33 -6.65 -6.99
CA LEU A 114 -2.75 -6.51 -7.26
C LEU A 114 -3.00 -5.78 -8.59
N LYS A 115 -2.33 -4.65 -8.82
CA LYS A 115 -2.42 -3.90 -10.08
C LYS A 115 -1.82 -4.69 -11.25
N GLY A 116 -0.63 -5.23 -11.09
CA GLY A 116 0.08 -5.97 -12.15
C GLY A 116 -0.71 -7.17 -12.67
N GLU A 117 -1.25 -7.98 -11.76
CA GLU A 117 -2.02 -9.17 -12.13
C GLU A 117 -3.46 -8.87 -12.57
N SER A 118 -4.05 -7.75 -12.18
CA SER A 118 -5.45 -7.45 -12.47
C SER A 118 -5.62 -6.59 -13.71
N LEU A 119 -4.86 -5.51 -13.84
CA LEU A 119 -5.07 -4.49 -14.88
C LEU A 119 -4.40 -4.86 -16.21
N ASN A 120 -3.27 -5.56 -16.19
CA ASN A 120 -2.51 -5.86 -17.40
C ASN A 120 -3.12 -6.96 -18.29
N LYS A 121 -4.13 -7.69 -17.80
CA LYS A 121 -4.76 -8.77 -18.56
C LYS A 121 -5.59 -8.31 -19.74
N THR A 122 -6.16 -7.12 -19.66
CA THR A 122 -7.08 -6.59 -20.68
C THR A 122 -6.40 -5.60 -21.64
N GLY A 123 -5.19 -5.16 -21.35
CA GLY A 123 -4.47 -4.14 -22.11
C GLY A 123 -5.07 -2.73 -22.04
N VAL A 124 -6.16 -2.53 -21.28
CA VAL A 124 -6.87 -1.24 -21.20
C VAL A 124 -6.16 -0.26 -20.24
N ALA A 125 -5.57 -0.76 -19.18
CA ALA A 125 -4.83 0.04 -18.21
C ALA A 125 -3.59 -0.72 -17.79
N SER A 126 -2.50 -0.51 -18.51
CA SER A 126 -1.23 -1.15 -18.22
C SER A 126 -0.40 -0.21 -17.34
N THR A 127 -0.34 -0.51 -16.05
CA THR A 127 0.48 0.24 -15.09
C THR A 127 1.57 -0.67 -14.53
N ILE A 128 2.82 -0.27 -14.68
CA ILE A 128 3.95 -0.91 -14.02
C ILE A 128 4.18 -0.14 -12.71
N GLN A 129 3.96 -0.79 -11.59
CA GLN A 129 4.23 -0.22 -10.28
C GLN A 129 5.53 -0.78 -9.71
N VAL A 130 6.48 0.10 -9.45
CA VAL A 130 7.76 -0.22 -8.80
C VAL A 130 7.66 0.23 -7.35
N PRO A 131 7.57 -0.70 -6.39
CA PRO A 131 7.50 -0.36 -4.97
C PRO A 131 8.88 0.02 -4.43
N GLY A 132 8.95 1.13 -3.71
CA GLY A 132 10.15 1.59 -3.01
C GLY A 132 9.83 2.07 -1.60
N VAL A 133 10.85 2.13 -0.76
CA VAL A 133 10.80 2.69 0.59
C VAL A 133 11.62 3.99 0.62
N GLY A 134 10.99 5.11 0.80
CA GLY A 134 11.65 6.39 1.10
C GLY A 134 12.11 6.38 2.58
N THR A 135 13.23 6.83 2.88
CA THR A 135 14.31 7.49 2.18
C THR A 135 15.39 6.51 1.64
N ALA A 136 15.32 5.23 2.03
CA ALA A 136 16.35 4.23 1.69
C ALA A 136 16.56 4.10 0.17
N ASN A 137 15.49 3.95 -0.59
CA ASN A 137 15.59 3.84 -2.05
C ASN A 137 15.96 5.16 -2.74
N HIS A 138 15.86 6.31 -2.07
CA HIS A 138 16.32 7.56 -2.67
C HIS A 138 17.81 7.51 -3.03
N HIS A 139 18.62 6.84 -2.21
CA HIS A 139 20.05 6.73 -2.46
C HIS A 139 20.37 6.10 -3.83
N SER A 140 19.60 5.08 -4.23
CA SER A 140 19.84 4.36 -5.49
C SER A 140 19.04 4.92 -6.68
N ASP A 141 17.89 5.50 -6.43
CA ASP A 141 16.86 5.68 -7.46
C ASP A 141 16.63 7.16 -7.84
N LEU A 142 17.23 8.13 -7.11
CA LEU A 142 17.07 9.55 -7.40
C LEU A 142 17.53 9.93 -8.81
N GLU A 143 18.61 9.34 -9.30
CA GLU A 143 19.11 9.57 -10.67
C GLU A 143 18.06 9.20 -11.72
N LEU A 144 17.31 8.11 -11.48
CA LEU A 144 16.21 7.71 -12.35
C LEU A 144 15.06 8.73 -12.31
N LEU A 145 14.74 9.23 -11.11
CA LEU A 145 13.65 10.20 -10.91
C LEU A 145 13.97 11.57 -11.53
N PHE A 146 15.23 11.97 -11.54
CA PHE A 146 15.69 13.27 -12.06
C PHE A 146 15.92 13.31 -13.56
N LYS A 147 15.81 12.19 -14.25
CA LYS A 147 16.02 12.13 -15.70
C LYS A 147 14.93 12.90 -16.46
N LYS A 148 15.33 13.90 -17.24
CA LYS A 148 14.40 14.85 -17.91
C LYS A 148 13.36 14.25 -18.83
N ASP A 149 13.64 13.11 -19.46
CA ASP A 149 12.72 12.45 -20.40
C ASP A 149 11.96 11.29 -19.74
N ASN A 150 11.87 11.33 -18.42
CA ASN A 150 11.31 10.25 -17.66
C ASN A 150 9.78 10.28 -17.74
N LYS A 151 9.20 9.24 -18.34
CA LYS A 151 7.75 8.99 -18.35
C LYS A 151 7.30 8.27 -17.08
N LEU A 152 7.84 8.69 -15.96
CA LEU A 152 7.60 8.10 -14.66
C LEU A 152 6.70 9.00 -13.84
N VAL A 153 5.76 8.40 -13.13
CA VAL A 153 4.93 9.06 -12.12
C VAL A 153 5.47 8.69 -10.76
N LEU A 154 5.84 9.68 -9.95
CA LEU A 154 6.15 9.44 -8.55
C LEU A 154 4.85 9.42 -7.73
N GLU A 155 4.61 8.35 -7.01
CA GLU A 155 3.57 8.26 -5.98
C GLU A 155 4.25 8.27 -4.61
N GLN A 156 3.93 9.25 -3.77
CA GLN A 156 4.40 9.37 -2.40
C GLN A 156 3.27 8.98 -1.45
N ILE A 157 3.51 7.98 -0.59
CA ILE A 157 2.51 7.47 0.37
C ILE A 157 3.07 7.64 1.78
N TYR A 158 2.36 8.37 2.62
CA TYR A 158 2.82 8.67 3.97
C TYR A 158 1.66 8.91 4.95
N TRP A 159 1.98 8.86 6.24
CA TRP A 159 1.03 9.18 7.30
C TRP A 159 0.82 10.68 7.41
N GLY A 160 -0.43 11.13 7.48
CA GLY A 160 -0.78 12.52 7.80
C GLY A 160 -0.47 12.87 9.25
N LYS A 161 -0.70 11.88 10.15
CA LYS A 161 -0.29 11.94 11.55
C LYS A 161 0.48 10.67 11.87
N PRO A 162 1.81 10.69 11.86
CA PRO A 162 2.60 9.54 12.23
C PRO A 162 2.38 9.17 13.71
N ALA A 163 2.63 7.91 14.05
CA ALA A 163 2.74 7.52 15.45
C ALA A 163 3.85 8.35 16.14
N GLN A 164 3.70 8.58 17.43
CA GLN A 164 4.67 9.38 18.18
C GLN A 164 6.09 8.94 17.89
N ASP A 165 6.93 9.89 17.54
CA ASP A 165 8.35 9.67 17.32
C ASP A 165 9.00 9.31 18.67
N HIS A 166 9.23 8.03 18.89
CA HIS A 166 9.87 7.52 20.11
C HIS A 166 11.40 7.67 20.10
N VAL A 167 11.95 8.15 18.99
CA VAL A 167 13.37 8.42 18.91
C VAL A 167 13.63 9.81 19.53
N ASN A 168 13.76 9.85 20.85
CA ASN A 168 14.50 10.91 21.49
C ASN A 168 15.96 10.81 20.99
N SER A 169 16.22 11.37 19.82
CA SER A 169 17.58 11.69 19.46
C SER A 169 18.05 12.78 20.45
N LYS A 170 18.64 12.38 21.58
CA LYS A 170 19.65 13.22 22.15
C LYS A 170 20.66 13.40 21.04
N SER A 171 20.53 14.49 20.31
CA SER A 171 21.41 14.83 19.22
C SER A 171 22.84 14.76 19.75
N LEU A 172 23.70 14.18 18.96
CA LEU A 172 25.13 14.42 19.15
C LEU A 172 25.33 15.90 18.84
N ASP A 173 25.92 16.66 19.78
CA ASP A 173 26.12 18.11 19.65
C ASP A 173 26.67 18.53 18.28
N CYS A 174 27.44 17.66 17.64
CA CYS A 174 28.00 17.89 16.29
C CYS A 174 26.95 17.78 15.16
N LEU A 175 25.76 17.24 15.41
CA LEU A 175 24.68 17.17 14.43
C LEU A 175 23.65 18.28 14.62
N ASP A 176 23.62 18.93 15.77
CA ASP A 176 22.67 20.01 16.07
C ASP A 176 22.82 21.19 15.10
N ASP A 177 24.04 21.49 14.65
CA ASP A 177 24.31 22.52 13.65
C ASP A 177 23.83 22.14 12.24
N LEU A 178 23.73 20.84 11.94
CA LEU A 178 23.32 20.34 10.62
C LEU A 178 21.82 20.06 10.52
N VAL A 179 21.21 19.52 11.57
CA VAL A 179 19.81 19.08 11.57
C VAL A 179 18.92 19.96 12.46
N GLY A 180 19.53 20.82 13.26
CA GLY A 180 18.82 21.63 14.24
C GLY A 180 18.10 20.78 15.28
N GLN A 181 16.99 21.28 15.81
CA GLN A 181 16.13 20.51 16.72
C GLN A 181 15.10 19.64 15.95
N SER A 182 15.42 19.24 14.73
CA SER A 182 14.55 18.42 13.91
C SER A 182 14.48 17.00 14.46
N ASN A 183 13.28 16.49 14.64
CA ASN A 183 13.10 15.07 14.92
C ASN A 183 13.16 14.25 13.62
N HIS A 184 13.25 12.93 13.75
CA HIS A 184 13.33 12.03 12.60
C HIS A 184 12.14 12.20 11.63
N GLN A 185 10.93 12.42 12.16
CA GLN A 185 9.74 12.62 11.34
C GLN A 185 9.83 13.91 10.51
N SER A 186 10.29 15.00 11.07
CA SER A 186 10.45 16.25 10.32
C SER A 186 11.49 16.16 9.20
N LEU A 187 12.50 15.31 9.36
CA LEU A 187 13.45 15.02 8.27
C LEU A 187 12.78 14.24 7.12
N ILE A 188 11.95 13.27 7.45
CA ILE A 188 11.15 12.52 6.45
C ILE A 188 10.19 13.47 5.74
N ASP A 189 9.44 14.30 6.46
CA ASP A 189 8.48 15.24 5.90
C ASP A 189 9.16 16.25 4.97
N ASN A 190 10.31 16.79 5.36
CA ASN A 190 11.11 17.66 4.51
C ASN A 190 11.58 16.96 3.24
N HIS A 191 11.94 15.68 3.33
CA HIS A 191 12.34 14.88 2.17
C HIS A 191 11.18 14.68 1.18
N ILE A 192 9.98 14.37 1.69
CA ILE A 192 8.75 14.22 0.89
C ILE A 192 8.46 15.53 0.14
N ILE A 193 8.46 16.64 0.86
CA ILE A 193 8.15 17.97 0.32
C ILE A 193 9.21 18.40 -0.71
N ALA A 194 10.48 18.29 -0.37
CA ALA A 194 11.58 18.73 -1.23
C ALA A 194 11.61 17.94 -2.55
N LEU A 195 11.52 16.61 -2.49
CA LEU A 195 11.49 15.76 -3.68
C LEU A 195 10.25 16.03 -4.53
N GLY A 196 9.08 16.07 -3.91
CA GLY A 196 7.83 16.35 -4.61
C GLY A 196 7.88 17.69 -5.33
N LYS A 197 8.31 18.75 -4.65
CA LYS A 197 8.45 20.09 -5.22
C LYS A 197 9.45 20.12 -6.38
N TYR A 198 10.64 19.56 -6.18
CA TYR A 198 11.66 19.49 -7.24
C TYR A 198 11.13 18.85 -8.51
N LEU A 199 10.43 17.71 -8.38
CA LEU A 199 9.89 16.98 -9.53
C LEU A 199 8.76 17.76 -10.21
N ILE A 200 7.87 18.40 -9.46
CA ILE A 200 6.80 19.26 -10.00
C ILE A 200 7.40 20.43 -10.76
N ASP A 201 8.39 21.11 -10.21
CA ASP A 201 9.09 22.23 -10.85
C ASP A 201 9.77 21.79 -12.16
N ASN A 202 10.17 20.52 -12.25
CA ASN A 202 10.71 19.89 -13.47
C ASN A 202 9.66 19.18 -14.33
N LYS A 203 8.36 19.50 -14.14
CA LYS A 203 7.22 19.02 -14.95
C LYS A 203 6.97 17.51 -14.87
N ALA A 204 7.48 16.85 -13.85
CA ALA A 204 7.11 15.47 -13.56
C ALA A 204 5.72 15.39 -12.91
N VAL A 205 5.06 14.25 -13.03
CA VAL A 205 3.80 13.99 -12.36
C VAL A 205 4.08 13.38 -10.98
N VAL A 206 3.57 14.04 -9.95
CA VAL A 206 3.65 13.58 -8.56
C VAL A 206 2.24 13.37 -8.02
N ILE A 207 2.00 12.22 -7.43
CA ILE A 207 0.76 11.87 -6.72
C ILE A 207 1.11 11.73 -5.25
N GLN A 208 0.35 12.35 -4.37
CA GLN A 208 0.50 12.21 -2.94
C GLN A 208 -0.72 11.50 -2.36
N THR A 209 -0.49 10.36 -1.71
CA THR A 209 -1.49 9.61 -0.97
C THR A 209 -1.21 9.78 0.50
N ILE A 210 -2.05 10.55 1.17
CA ILE A 210 -1.92 10.86 2.59
C ILE A 210 -2.90 9.98 3.35
N ILE A 211 -2.38 9.09 4.19
CA ILE A 211 -3.20 8.25 5.05
C ILE A 211 -3.32 8.99 6.40
N PRO A 212 -4.55 9.34 6.84
CA PRO A 212 -4.74 10.30 7.93
C PRO A 212 -4.06 9.91 9.23
N GLU A 213 -4.20 8.66 9.66
CA GLU A 213 -3.67 8.17 10.95
C GLU A 213 -3.24 6.70 10.84
N GLN A 214 -2.30 6.29 11.69
CA GLN A 214 -1.83 4.92 11.74
C GLN A 214 -2.81 4.06 12.56
N ASN A 215 -3.76 3.43 11.87
CA ASN A 215 -4.66 2.45 12.45
C ASN A 215 -5.20 1.49 11.38
N GLU A 216 -5.81 0.38 11.82
CA GLU A 216 -6.30 -0.70 10.97
C GLU A 216 -7.38 -0.22 9.99
N LYS A 217 -8.22 0.71 10.42
CA LYS A 217 -9.30 1.29 9.60
C LYS A 217 -8.74 1.92 8.33
N TYR A 218 -7.74 2.79 8.45
CA TYR A 218 -7.18 3.49 7.28
C TYR A 218 -6.29 2.60 6.42
N LEU A 219 -5.70 1.54 6.98
CA LEU A 219 -4.96 0.55 6.20
C LEU A 219 -5.87 -0.33 5.33
N SER A 220 -7.14 -0.44 5.69
CA SER A 220 -8.14 -1.30 5.04
C SER A 220 -8.97 -0.56 4.00
N GLN A 221 -8.92 0.75 3.94
CA GLN A 221 -9.52 1.63 2.94
C GLN A 221 -8.64 1.76 1.71
#